data_1af8363c18336af17121b755663f1776
#
_entry.id   1af8363c18336af17121b755663f1776
#
_cell.length_a   1.000
_cell.length_b   1.000
_cell.length_c   1.000
_cell.angle_alpha   90.00
_cell.angle_beta   90.00
_cell.angle_gamma   90.00
#
_symmetry.space_group_name_H-M   'P 1'
#
loop_
_entity.id
_entity.type
_entity.pdbx_description
1 polymer ?
#
loop_
_entity_poly.entity_id
_entity_poly.type
_entity_poly.pdbx_seq_one_letter_code
_entity_poly.pdbx_strand_id
1 'polypeptide(L)'
;MRQQLLDYITANLTGTIKPSSELPFEEGNQALHLKNLRRVYLAEPYQEQTTLYATFNGNHVNVKTDIVQGYLTVDAKNRNTDLDAALTTLGSAKDVATITGRHRREFDYTTSIDNDRLTYEFQYRFYSIV
;
A
#
# COMPACT_ATOMS: atom_id res chain seq x y z
N MET A 1 11.27 4.11 -3.67
CA MET A 1 9.81 4.05 -3.91
C MET A 1 8.99 3.96 -2.64
N ARG A 2 9.25 3.00 -1.78
CA ARG A 2 8.57 2.90 -0.48
C ARG A 2 8.70 4.18 0.36
N GLN A 3 9.89 4.74 0.41
CA GLN A 3 10.14 5.95 1.20
C GLN A 3 9.33 7.15 0.67
N GLN A 4 9.23 7.31 -0.63
CA GLN A 4 8.44 8.39 -1.24
C GLN A 4 6.95 8.25 -0.92
N LEU A 5 6.42 7.03 -0.98
CA LEU A 5 5.05 6.75 -0.56
C LEU A 5 4.85 7.05 0.92
N LEU A 6 5.76 6.58 1.76
CA LEU A 6 5.70 6.78 3.20
C LEU A 6 5.77 8.27 3.58
N ASP A 7 6.65 9.03 2.92
CA ASP A 7 6.79 10.47 3.16
C ASP A 7 5.49 11.21 2.81
N TYR A 8 4.90 10.88 1.67
CA TYR A 8 3.62 11.48 1.27
C TYR A 8 2.50 11.13 2.24
N ILE A 9 2.39 9.86 2.59
CA ILE A 9 1.36 9.38 3.52
C ILE A 9 1.52 10.07 4.88
N THR A 10 2.74 10.11 5.40
CA THR A 10 3.03 10.75 6.69
C THR A 10 2.66 12.23 6.68
N ALA A 11 2.94 12.93 5.58
CA ALA A 11 2.66 14.36 5.46
C ALA A 11 1.16 14.68 5.30
N ASN A 12 0.36 13.75 4.79
CA ASN A 12 -1.02 14.00 4.41
C ASN A 12 -2.06 13.25 5.24
N LEU A 13 -1.66 12.31 6.08
CA LEU A 13 -2.58 11.68 7.01
C LEU A 13 -3.03 12.68 8.07
N THR A 14 -4.33 12.69 8.33
CA THR A 14 -4.97 13.57 9.33
C THR A 14 -5.77 12.74 10.32
N GLY A 15 -6.11 13.37 11.45
CA GLY A 15 -6.93 12.72 12.47
C GLY A 15 -6.17 11.68 13.28
N THR A 16 -6.86 10.59 13.59
CA THR A 16 -6.36 9.56 14.52
C THR A 16 -5.53 8.46 13.83
N ILE A 17 -5.53 8.43 12.51
CA ILE A 17 -4.79 7.41 11.75
C ILE A 17 -3.37 7.90 11.50
N LYS A 18 -2.38 7.10 11.90
CA LYS A 18 -0.95 7.46 11.87
C LYS A 18 -0.15 6.36 11.17
N PRO A 19 1.02 6.71 10.57
CA PRO A 19 1.94 5.70 10.07
C PRO A 19 2.57 4.88 11.20
N SER A 20 2.94 3.65 10.89
CA SER A 20 3.63 2.75 11.81
C SER A 20 4.79 2.05 11.11
N SER A 21 5.86 1.79 11.86
CA SER A 21 6.99 0.99 11.40
C SER A 21 6.81 -0.51 11.70
N GLU A 22 5.78 -0.87 12.42
CA GLU A 22 5.51 -2.26 12.84
C GLU A 22 4.31 -2.82 12.08
N LEU A 23 4.35 -4.11 11.75
CA LEU A 23 3.19 -4.84 11.24
C LEU A 23 2.02 -4.69 12.20
N PRO A 24 0.79 -4.42 11.69
CA PRO A 24 -0.37 -4.25 12.56
C PRO A 24 -0.85 -5.55 13.21
N PHE A 25 -0.37 -6.68 12.71
CA PHE A 25 -0.71 -8.00 13.27
C PHE A 25 0.48 -8.94 13.18
N GLU A 26 0.54 -9.83 14.14
CA GLU A 26 1.46 -10.96 14.16
C GLU A 26 0.65 -12.16 14.64
N GLU A 27 0.86 -13.30 14.00
CA GLU A 27 0.10 -14.51 14.34
C GLU A 27 0.25 -14.84 15.82
N GLY A 28 -0.88 -14.98 16.52
CA GLY A 28 -0.93 -15.28 17.95
C GLY A 28 -0.65 -14.12 18.88
N ASN A 29 -0.43 -12.90 18.40
CA ASN A 29 -0.13 -11.75 19.25
C ASN A 29 -1.25 -10.72 19.25
N GLN A 30 -2.21 -10.86 20.15
CA GLN A 30 -3.34 -9.96 20.31
C GLN A 30 -2.93 -8.56 20.78
N ALA A 31 -1.89 -8.46 21.61
CA ALA A 31 -1.41 -7.17 22.12
C ALA A 31 -0.87 -6.29 20.97
N LEU A 32 -0.18 -6.90 19.99
CA LEU A 32 0.31 -6.20 18.83
C LEU A 32 -0.85 -5.64 17.98
N HIS A 33 -1.91 -6.42 17.81
CA HIS A 33 -3.11 -5.97 17.09
C HIS A 33 -3.75 -4.75 17.76
N LEU A 34 -3.90 -4.75 19.06
CA LEU A 34 -4.49 -3.63 19.80
C LEU A 34 -3.61 -2.38 19.74
N LYS A 35 -2.30 -2.56 19.85
CA LYS A 35 -1.32 -1.46 19.79
C LYS A 35 -1.33 -0.75 18.45
N ASN A 36 -1.54 -1.48 17.36
CA ASN A 36 -1.42 -0.97 16.00
C ASN A 36 -2.76 -0.64 15.34
N LEU A 37 -3.84 -0.54 16.13
CA LEU A 37 -5.11 -0.02 15.64
C LEU A 37 -4.92 1.43 15.16
N ARG A 38 -5.55 1.76 14.03
CA ARG A 38 -5.47 3.08 13.37
C ARG A 38 -4.04 3.43 12.96
N ARG A 39 -3.30 2.42 12.50
CA ARG A 39 -1.94 2.60 11.99
C ARG A 39 -1.84 2.08 10.56
N VAL A 40 -1.10 2.82 9.75
CA VAL A 40 -0.77 2.46 8.37
C VAL A 40 0.65 1.90 8.36
N TYR A 41 0.80 0.71 7.83
CA TYR A 41 2.10 0.05 7.66
C TYR A 41 2.36 -0.20 6.17
N LEU A 42 3.58 0.09 5.72
CA LEU A 42 4.05 -0.26 4.38
C LEU A 42 5.14 -1.32 4.49
N ALA A 43 4.95 -2.42 3.76
CA ALA A 43 5.94 -3.48 3.65
C ALA A 43 7.09 -3.06 2.72
N GLU A 44 8.18 -3.81 2.74
CA GLU A 44 9.26 -3.63 1.79
C GLU A 44 8.78 -3.95 0.37
N PRO A 45 9.20 -3.16 -0.62
CA PRO A 45 8.78 -3.38 -2.00
C PRO A 45 9.43 -4.64 -2.58
N TYR A 46 8.74 -5.24 -3.53
CA TYR A 46 9.30 -6.31 -4.34
C TYR A 46 8.95 -6.09 -5.81
N GLN A 47 9.61 -6.83 -6.68
CA GLN A 47 9.47 -6.66 -8.13
C GLN A 47 9.05 -7.96 -8.79
N GLU A 48 8.19 -7.80 -9.79
CA GLU A 48 7.84 -8.87 -10.73
C GLU A 48 8.22 -8.41 -12.14
N GLN A 49 8.62 -9.34 -12.98
CA GLN A 49 8.92 -9.06 -14.37
C GLN A 49 8.20 -10.08 -15.25
N THR A 50 7.50 -9.58 -16.26
CA THR A 50 6.76 -10.41 -17.22
C THR A 50 7.18 -10.01 -18.62
N THR A 51 7.46 -11.00 -19.47
CA THR A 51 7.71 -10.76 -20.88
C THR A 51 6.41 -10.41 -21.59
N LEU A 52 6.35 -9.22 -22.17
CA LEU A 52 5.18 -8.75 -22.90
C LEU A 52 5.12 -9.40 -24.28
N TYR A 53 6.25 -9.38 -25.02
CA TYR A 53 6.44 -10.12 -26.26
C TYR A 53 7.92 -10.30 -26.55
N ALA A 54 8.22 -11.23 -27.47
CA ALA A 54 9.56 -11.50 -27.95
C ALA A 54 9.61 -11.34 -29.49
N THR A 55 10.73 -10.84 -30.02
CA THR A 55 10.96 -10.72 -31.45
C THR A 55 11.70 -11.94 -31.98
N PHE A 56 11.72 -12.10 -33.32
CA PHE A 56 12.48 -13.17 -33.99
C PHE A 56 13.99 -13.12 -33.71
N ASN A 57 14.51 -11.94 -33.35
CA ASN A 57 15.92 -11.74 -33.05
C ASN A 57 16.27 -12.08 -31.60
N GLY A 58 15.33 -12.64 -30.85
CA GLY A 58 15.52 -12.94 -29.44
C GLY A 58 15.40 -11.76 -28.47
N ASN A 59 15.05 -10.56 -29.00
CA ASN A 59 14.79 -9.40 -28.17
C ASN A 59 13.44 -9.54 -27.46
N HIS A 60 13.39 -9.08 -26.23
CA HIS A 60 12.19 -9.13 -25.41
C HIS A 60 11.81 -7.73 -24.95
N VAL A 61 10.50 -7.48 -24.90
CA VAL A 61 9.94 -6.32 -24.21
C VAL A 61 9.29 -6.84 -22.93
N ASN A 62 9.77 -6.35 -21.81
CA ASN A 62 9.34 -6.81 -20.50
C ASN A 62 8.58 -5.69 -19.78
N VAL A 63 7.58 -6.08 -19.01
CA VAL A 63 6.94 -5.22 -18.03
C VAL A 63 7.52 -5.53 -16.67
N LYS A 64 8.10 -4.52 -16.05
CA LYS A 64 8.61 -4.59 -14.69
C LYS A 64 7.59 -3.93 -13.78
N THR A 65 7.14 -4.65 -12.77
CA THR A 65 6.17 -4.16 -11.80
C THR A 65 6.82 -4.05 -10.43
N ASP A 66 6.85 -2.84 -9.89
CA ASP A 66 7.25 -2.61 -8.51
C ASP A 66 5.99 -2.62 -7.65
N ILE A 67 5.99 -3.45 -6.62
CA ILE A 67 4.82 -3.70 -5.77
C ILE A 67 5.14 -3.30 -4.34
N VAL A 68 4.29 -2.46 -3.76
CA VAL A 68 4.38 -2.08 -2.34
C VAL A 68 3.05 -2.44 -1.69
N GLN A 69 3.10 -3.36 -0.75
CA GLN A 69 1.94 -3.77 0.03
C GLN A 69 1.88 -3.03 1.35
N GLY A 70 0.67 -2.90 1.89
CA GLY A 70 0.49 -2.27 3.18
C GLY A 70 -0.80 -2.69 3.86
N TYR A 71 -0.92 -2.26 5.11
CA TYR A 71 -2.05 -2.62 5.96
C TYR A 71 -2.52 -1.41 6.74
N LEU A 72 -3.84 -1.29 6.88
CA LEU A 72 -4.49 -0.34 7.76
C LEU A 72 -5.52 -1.11 8.58
N THR A 73 -5.36 -1.14 9.89
CA THR A 73 -6.29 -1.81 10.78
C THR A 73 -7.02 -0.79 11.63
N VAL A 74 -8.34 -0.85 11.64
CA VAL A 74 -9.21 0.04 12.42
C VAL A 74 -10.28 -0.77 13.14
N ASP A 75 -10.92 -0.10 14.09
CA ASP A 75 -12.08 -0.60 14.79
C ASP A 75 -13.28 -0.70 13.83
N ALA A 76 -13.89 -1.87 13.69
CA ALA A 76 -14.98 -2.07 12.74
C ALA A 76 -16.21 -1.21 13.07
N LYS A 77 -16.38 -0.81 14.33
CA LYS A 77 -17.50 -0.01 14.79
C LYS A 77 -17.35 1.49 14.53
N ASN A 78 -16.13 1.95 14.26
CA ASN A 78 -15.79 3.36 14.15
C ASN A 78 -15.39 3.75 12.72
N ARG A 79 -16.22 3.42 11.75
CA ARG A 79 -16.10 3.99 10.41
C ARG A 79 -16.44 5.48 10.52
N ASN A 80 -15.43 6.30 10.36
CA ASN A 80 -15.56 7.75 10.50
C ASN A 80 -14.90 8.46 9.33
N THR A 81 -15.00 9.79 9.35
CA THR A 81 -14.40 10.67 8.34
C THR A 81 -12.89 10.47 8.21
N ASP A 82 -12.20 10.16 9.31
CA ASP A 82 -10.75 9.92 9.31
C ASP A 82 -10.39 8.71 8.46
N LEU A 83 -11.20 7.65 8.49
CA LEU A 83 -10.97 6.48 7.66
C LEU A 83 -11.11 6.80 6.18
N ASP A 84 -12.17 7.51 5.80
CA ASP A 84 -12.40 7.91 4.41
C ASP A 84 -11.28 8.81 3.91
N ALA A 85 -10.86 9.78 4.73
CA ALA A 85 -9.74 10.67 4.42
C ALA A 85 -8.43 9.88 4.26
N ALA A 86 -8.19 8.90 5.12
CA ALA A 86 -7.00 8.06 5.05
C ALA A 86 -6.97 7.21 3.77
N LEU A 87 -8.09 6.60 3.39
CA LEU A 87 -8.18 5.82 2.15
C LEU A 87 -7.95 6.72 0.92
N THR A 88 -8.47 7.94 0.93
CA THR A 88 -8.24 8.92 -0.13
C THR A 88 -6.75 9.28 -0.21
N THR A 89 -6.11 9.53 0.91
CA THR A 89 -4.67 9.82 0.98
C THR A 89 -3.84 8.65 0.46
N LEU A 90 -4.15 7.43 0.87
CA LEU A 90 -3.45 6.22 0.39
C LEU A 90 -3.57 6.08 -1.12
N GLY A 91 -4.77 6.28 -1.67
CA GLY A 91 -4.98 6.20 -3.12
C GLY A 91 -4.23 7.28 -3.89
N SER A 92 -4.19 8.50 -3.37
CA SER A 92 -3.50 9.63 -4.00
C SER A 92 -1.98 9.50 -3.96
N ALA A 93 -1.43 8.73 -3.05
CA ALA A 93 0.01 8.55 -2.92
C ALA A 93 0.65 7.97 -4.18
N LYS A 94 -0.08 7.19 -4.98
CA LYS A 94 0.43 6.65 -6.25
C LYS A 94 0.81 7.73 -7.26
N ASP A 95 0.23 8.93 -7.14
CA ASP A 95 0.41 10.03 -8.10
C ASP A 95 1.46 11.04 -7.66
N VAL A 96 2.27 10.71 -6.65
CA VAL A 96 3.35 11.58 -6.17
C VAL A 96 4.36 11.83 -7.29
N ALA A 97 4.75 13.11 -7.46
CA ALA A 97 5.64 13.54 -8.53
C ALA A 97 7.00 12.81 -8.52
N THR A 98 7.49 12.43 -7.35
CA THR A 98 8.75 11.70 -7.19
C THR A 98 8.71 10.26 -7.71
N ILE A 99 7.51 9.74 -8.02
CA ILE A 99 7.31 8.40 -8.60
C ILE A 99 7.02 8.54 -10.11
N THR A 100 7.32 9.67 -10.71
CA THR A 100 7.13 9.91 -12.14
C THR A 100 8.05 9.02 -12.97
N GLY A 101 7.68 8.82 -14.25
CA GLY A 101 8.43 7.96 -15.17
C GLY A 101 7.91 6.53 -15.24
N ARG A 102 6.89 6.20 -14.48
CA ARG A 102 6.18 4.93 -14.58
C ARG A 102 5.06 5.04 -15.60
N HIS A 103 4.89 4.00 -16.43
CA HIS A 103 3.86 4.00 -17.47
C HIS A 103 2.45 3.87 -16.92
N ARG A 104 2.30 3.14 -15.82
CA ARG A 104 1.02 2.92 -15.18
C ARG A 104 1.20 2.82 -13.68
N ARG A 105 0.21 3.32 -12.95
CA ARG A 105 0.17 3.30 -11.48
C ARG A 105 -1.19 2.83 -11.05
N GLU A 106 -1.21 1.88 -10.14
CA GLU A 106 -2.45 1.32 -9.62
C GLU A 106 -2.42 1.28 -8.09
N PHE A 107 -3.59 1.44 -7.52
CA PHE A 107 -3.84 1.24 -6.09
C PHE A 107 -5.14 0.47 -5.95
N ASP A 108 -5.11 -0.62 -5.20
CA ASP A 108 -6.31 -1.34 -4.83
C ASP A 108 -6.21 -1.86 -3.39
N TYR A 109 -7.32 -2.29 -2.84
CA TYR A 109 -7.35 -2.86 -1.51
C TYR A 109 -8.47 -3.89 -1.38
N THR A 110 -8.27 -4.81 -0.45
CA THR A 110 -9.29 -5.74 0.04
C THR A 110 -9.53 -5.52 1.51
N THR A 111 -10.70 -5.88 2.00
CA THR A 111 -11.07 -5.72 3.39
C THR A 111 -11.35 -7.07 4.03
N SER A 112 -11.00 -7.20 5.30
CA SER A 112 -11.37 -8.35 6.12
C SER A 112 -11.77 -7.89 7.52
N ILE A 113 -12.70 -8.61 8.13
CA ILE A 113 -13.17 -8.32 9.49
C ILE A 113 -12.85 -9.53 10.36
N ASP A 114 -12.20 -9.27 11.49
CA ASP A 114 -11.89 -10.27 12.50
C ASP A 114 -11.98 -9.66 13.89
N ASN A 115 -12.83 -10.24 14.74
CA ASN A 115 -13.01 -9.80 16.13
C ASN A 115 -13.23 -8.28 16.27
N ASP A 116 -14.18 -7.72 15.50
CA ASP A 116 -14.51 -6.29 15.48
C ASP A 116 -13.38 -5.40 14.95
N ARG A 117 -12.36 -5.98 14.34
CA ARG A 117 -11.31 -5.23 13.65
C ARG A 117 -11.49 -5.34 12.14
N LEU A 118 -11.39 -4.20 11.49
CA LEU A 118 -11.44 -4.09 10.03
C LEU A 118 -10.03 -3.84 9.53
N THR A 119 -9.52 -4.75 8.71
CA THR A 119 -8.20 -4.63 8.12
C THR A 119 -8.33 -4.37 6.63
N TYR A 120 -7.71 -3.29 6.18
CA TYR A 120 -7.52 -2.99 4.76
C TYR A 120 -6.13 -3.46 4.37
N GLU A 121 -6.09 -4.45 3.50
CA GLU A 121 -4.85 -4.88 2.85
C GLU A 121 -4.78 -4.20 1.50
N PHE A 122 -3.87 -3.26 1.34
CA PHE A 122 -3.76 -2.47 0.13
C PHE A 122 -2.45 -2.74 -0.58
N GLN A 123 -2.41 -2.37 -1.86
CA GLN A 123 -1.29 -2.63 -2.73
C GLN A 123 -1.15 -1.54 -3.76
N TYR A 124 0.09 -1.06 -3.92
CA TYR A 124 0.49 -0.18 -5.02
C TYR A 124 1.23 -0.99 -6.06
N ARG A 125 0.92 -0.76 -7.32
CA ARG A 125 1.64 -1.36 -8.45
C ARG A 125 2.10 -0.26 -9.39
N PHE A 126 3.38 -0.26 -9.70
CA PHE A 126 4.00 0.70 -10.60
C PHE A 126 4.65 -0.04 -11.75
N TYR A 127 4.14 0.17 -12.94
CA TYR A 127 4.55 -0.54 -14.14
C TYR A 127 5.55 0.28 -14.93
N SER A 128 6.59 -0.36 -15.45
CA SER A 128 7.53 0.22 -16.39
C SER A 128 7.88 -0.78 -17.48
N ILE A 129 8.17 -0.28 -18.67
CA ILE A 129 8.64 -1.10 -19.79
C ILE A 129 10.15 -1.06 -19.80
N VAL A 130 10.76 -2.23 -19.92
CA VAL A 130 12.22 -2.38 -19.87
C VAL A 130 12.72 -3.01 -21.18
#